data_6dbbe01fed8d882706d5d91aabb90e98
#
_entry.id   6dbbe01fed8d882706d5d91aabb90e98
#
_cell.length_a   1.000
_cell.length_b   1.000
_cell.length_c   1.000
_cell.angle_alpha   90.00
_cell.angle_beta   90.00
_cell.angle_gamma   90.00
#
_symmetry.space_group_name_H-M   'P 1'
#
loop_
_entity.id
_entity.type
_entity.pdbx_description
1 polymer ?
#
loop_
_entity_poly.entity_id
_entity_poly.type
_entity_poly.pdbx_seq_one_letter_code
_entity_poly.pdbx_strand_id
1 'polypeptide(L)'
;YYSQKQIWKLNNIRNLRNLGVGLKKITEFMEDRNLIKTKEVIDFQLIKIEEKLKKFSELKKELEDKRKNIEYFEEFKEYEKPVLREIDKRYILYKKGNFHEEWEIDFELKKLKKKLPDDNDFIFTESEVGTTILKENWENGEYLNYSSTFVITADKTENIIKKEVYLTFVFKGSYE
;
A
#
# COMPACT_ATOMS: atom_id res chain seq x y z
N TYR A 1 -3.66 -27.86 -36.05
CA TYR A 1 -2.77 -28.22 -34.91
C TYR A 1 -1.48 -27.43 -35.05
N TYR A 2 -1.00 -26.83 -33.95
CA TYR A 2 0.27 -26.12 -33.94
C TYR A 2 1.47 -27.10 -33.91
N SER A 3 2.52 -26.81 -34.65
CA SER A 3 3.75 -27.60 -34.58
C SER A 3 4.48 -27.36 -33.25
N GLN A 4 5.31 -28.30 -32.78
CA GLN A 4 6.11 -28.15 -31.57
C GLN A 4 6.97 -26.85 -31.59
N LYS A 5 7.46 -26.48 -32.76
CA LYS A 5 8.25 -25.24 -32.95
C LYS A 5 7.38 -23.99 -32.75
N GLN A 6 6.12 -24.02 -33.15
CA GLN A 6 5.17 -22.91 -32.91
C GLN A 6 4.78 -22.81 -31.45
N ILE A 7 4.51 -23.94 -30.77
CA ILE A 7 4.21 -23.98 -29.33
C ILE A 7 5.40 -23.41 -28.54
N TRP A 8 6.60 -23.80 -28.87
CA TRP A 8 7.80 -23.28 -28.21
C TRP A 8 7.95 -21.76 -28.41
N LYS A 9 7.70 -21.24 -29.63
CA LYS A 9 7.70 -19.79 -29.91
C LYS A 9 6.66 -19.07 -29.06
N LEU A 10 5.43 -19.57 -29.00
CA LEU A 10 4.33 -18.99 -28.21
C LEU A 10 4.67 -18.95 -26.71
N ASN A 11 5.26 -20.01 -26.18
CA ASN A 11 5.67 -20.04 -24.76
C ASN A 11 6.75 -18.98 -24.45
N ASN A 12 7.73 -18.82 -25.33
CA ASN A 12 8.75 -17.77 -25.16
C ASN A 12 8.13 -16.36 -25.22
N ILE A 13 7.25 -16.10 -26.18
CA ILE A 13 6.56 -14.82 -26.28
C ILE A 13 5.75 -14.55 -25.00
N ARG A 14 5.00 -15.54 -24.52
CA ARG A 14 4.21 -15.42 -23.28
C ARG A 14 5.11 -15.13 -22.06
N ASN A 15 6.21 -15.86 -21.90
CA ASN A 15 7.13 -15.65 -20.78
C ASN A 15 7.75 -14.25 -20.80
N LEU A 16 8.20 -13.78 -21.97
CA LEU A 16 8.75 -12.43 -22.13
C LEU A 16 7.70 -11.34 -21.86
N ARG A 17 6.45 -11.56 -22.29
CA ARG A 17 5.33 -10.65 -22.00
C ARG A 17 5.02 -10.56 -20.52
N ASN A 18 4.97 -11.70 -19.83
CA ASN A 18 4.74 -11.75 -18.38
C ASN A 18 5.80 -11.00 -17.57
N LEU A 19 6.99 -10.82 -18.15
CA LEU A 19 8.09 -10.03 -17.58
C LEU A 19 8.11 -8.58 -18.07
N GLY A 20 7.06 -8.14 -18.78
CA GLY A 20 6.91 -6.75 -19.22
C GLY A 20 7.73 -6.38 -20.47
N VAL A 21 8.27 -7.36 -21.22
CA VAL A 21 8.98 -7.08 -22.47
C VAL A 21 7.97 -6.66 -23.54
N GLY A 22 8.20 -5.50 -24.18
CA GLY A 22 7.35 -5.00 -25.26
C GLY A 22 7.41 -5.89 -26.51
N LEU A 23 6.32 -6.00 -27.26
CA LEU A 23 6.20 -6.85 -28.46
C LEU A 23 7.31 -6.60 -29.47
N LYS A 24 7.68 -5.33 -29.71
CA LYS A 24 8.74 -4.96 -30.64
C LYS A 24 10.07 -5.63 -30.29
N LYS A 25 10.50 -5.56 -29.03
CA LYS A 25 11.73 -6.24 -28.56
C LYS A 25 11.64 -7.76 -28.65
N ILE A 26 10.45 -8.33 -28.43
CA ILE A 26 10.22 -9.77 -28.58
C ILE A 26 10.37 -10.18 -30.02
N THR A 27 9.82 -9.43 -30.99
CA THR A 27 9.95 -9.70 -32.42
C THR A 27 11.41 -9.64 -32.87
N GLU A 28 12.12 -8.55 -32.54
CA GLU A 28 13.54 -8.37 -32.82
C GLU A 28 14.41 -9.54 -32.29
N PHE A 29 14.10 -10.01 -31.07
CA PHE A 29 14.76 -11.16 -30.47
C PHE A 29 14.45 -12.48 -31.18
N MET A 30 13.22 -12.64 -31.68
CA MET A 30 12.79 -13.87 -32.35
C MET A 30 13.31 -13.97 -33.79
N GLU A 31 13.60 -12.85 -34.45
CA GLU A 31 14.08 -12.78 -35.84
C GLU A 31 15.60 -12.99 -35.96
N ASP A 32 16.36 -12.39 -35.04
CA ASP A 32 17.85 -12.47 -35.07
C ASP A 32 18.38 -12.99 -33.73
N ARG A 33 18.33 -14.31 -33.59
CA ARG A 33 18.83 -15.01 -32.41
C ARG A 33 20.33 -15.19 -32.47
N ASN A 34 21.02 -14.40 -31.67
CA ASN A 34 22.43 -14.64 -31.39
C ASN A 34 22.68 -14.72 -29.87
N LEU A 35 23.84 -15.21 -29.46
CA LEU A 35 24.19 -15.39 -28.05
C LEU A 35 24.18 -14.05 -27.26
N ILE A 36 24.58 -12.96 -27.93
CA ILE A 36 24.62 -11.61 -27.30
C ILE A 36 23.21 -11.15 -26.97
N LYS A 37 22.30 -11.16 -27.96
CA LYS A 37 20.90 -10.78 -27.75
C LYS A 37 20.18 -11.68 -26.74
N THR A 38 20.52 -12.98 -26.74
CA THR A 38 19.97 -13.92 -25.75
C THR A 38 20.40 -13.52 -24.33
N LYS A 39 21.68 -13.17 -24.14
CA LYS A 39 22.18 -12.71 -22.85
C LYS A 39 21.52 -11.40 -22.40
N GLU A 40 21.41 -10.43 -23.29
CA GLU A 40 20.71 -9.15 -22.98
C GLU A 40 19.27 -9.36 -22.51
N VAL A 41 18.53 -10.30 -23.14
CA VAL A 41 17.16 -10.63 -22.73
C VAL A 41 17.16 -11.29 -21.35
N ILE A 42 18.09 -12.20 -21.08
CA ILE A 42 18.21 -12.84 -19.76
C ILE A 42 18.56 -11.80 -18.70
N ASP A 43 19.52 -10.92 -18.95
CA ASP A 43 19.92 -9.87 -18.02
C ASP A 43 18.73 -8.94 -17.71
N PHE A 44 17.98 -8.55 -18.75
CA PHE A 44 16.73 -7.77 -18.54
C PHE A 44 15.71 -8.53 -17.68
N GLN A 45 15.53 -9.83 -17.90
CA GLN A 45 14.61 -10.65 -17.09
C GLN A 45 15.06 -10.73 -15.63
N LEU A 46 16.37 -10.89 -15.38
CA LEU A 46 16.93 -10.92 -14.04
C LEU A 46 16.66 -9.61 -13.29
N ILE A 47 16.90 -8.46 -13.93
CA ILE A 47 16.58 -7.14 -13.35
C ILE A 47 15.10 -7.05 -12.97
N LYS A 48 14.19 -7.48 -13.86
CA LYS A 48 12.75 -7.44 -13.59
C LYS A 48 12.32 -8.38 -12.47
N ILE A 49 12.98 -9.52 -12.33
CA ILE A 49 12.74 -10.44 -11.21
C ILE A 49 13.22 -9.81 -9.90
N GLU A 50 14.39 -9.19 -9.88
CA GLU A 50 14.93 -8.51 -8.70
C GLU A 50 14.03 -7.37 -8.24
N GLU A 51 13.50 -6.55 -9.18
CA GLU A 51 12.52 -5.51 -8.87
C GLU A 51 11.25 -6.10 -8.19
N LYS A 52 10.73 -7.21 -8.70
CA LYS A 52 9.57 -7.90 -8.12
C LYS A 52 9.89 -8.51 -6.75
N LEU A 53 11.04 -9.14 -6.59
CA LEU A 53 11.47 -9.70 -5.31
C LEU A 53 11.58 -8.62 -4.23
N LYS A 54 12.11 -7.45 -4.58
CA LYS A 54 12.17 -6.30 -3.67
C LYS A 54 10.77 -5.88 -3.23
N LYS A 55 9.83 -5.70 -4.16
CA LYS A 55 8.43 -5.35 -3.84
C LYS A 55 7.77 -6.39 -2.94
N PHE A 56 7.91 -7.68 -3.24
CA PHE A 56 7.35 -8.74 -2.40
C PHE A 56 7.99 -8.78 -1.01
N SER A 57 9.27 -8.46 -0.87
CA SER A 57 9.94 -8.37 0.42
C SER A 57 9.40 -7.21 1.26
N GLU A 58 9.15 -6.05 0.63
CA GLU A 58 8.55 -4.88 1.27
C GLU A 58 7.13 -5.21 1.75
N LEU A 59 6.30 -5.80 0.88
CA LEU A 59 4.94 -6.20 1.20
C LEU A 59 4.89 -7.27 2.31
N LYS A 60 5.79 -8.25 2.28
CA LYS A 60 5.92 -9.24 3.34
C LYS A 60 6.16 -8.57 4.69
N LYS A 61 7.08 -7.60 4.74
CA LYS A 61 7.36 -6.84 5.96
C LYS A 61 6.13 -6.09 6.47
N GLU A 62 5.39 -5.44 5.58
CA GLU A 62 4.14 -4.74 5.95
C GLU A 62 3.11 -5.70 6.55
N LEU A 63 2.93 -6.88 5.96
CA LEU A 63 2.02 -7.91 6.49
C LEU A 63 2.48 -8.46 7.85
N GLU A 64 3.79 -8.65 8.03
CA GLU A 64 4.37 -9.07 9.33
C GLU A 64 4.13 -8.00 10.41
N ASP A 65 4.27 -6.73 10.08
CA ASP A 65 4.02 -5.63 11.01
C ASP A 65 2.53 -5.49 11.34
N LYS A 66 1.63 -5.66 10.36
CA LYS A 66 0.18 -5.73 10.59
C LYS A 66 -0.20 -6.88 11.51
N ARG A 67 0.37 -8.07 11.29
CA ARG A 67 0.14 -9.24 12.16
C ARG A 67 0.55 -8.94 13.59
N LYS A 68 1.74 -8.36 13.81
CA LYS A 68 2.20 -7.97 15.14
C LYS A 68 1.26 -6.96 15.81
N ASN A 69 0.72 -6.01 15.04
CA ASN A 69 -0.24 -5.06 15.56
C ASN A 69 -1.54 -5.76 16.01
N ILE A 70 -2.04 -6.72 15.24
CA ILE A 70 -3.22 -7.51 15.62
C ILE A 70 -2.94 -8.30 16.90
N GLU A 71 -1.84 -9.03 16.95
CA GLU A 71 -1.40 -9.80 18.12
C GLU A 71 -1.27 -8.88 19.36
N TYR A 72 -0.67 -7.71 19.19
CA TYR A 72 -0.58 -6.71 20.25
C TYR A 72 -1.95 -6.27 20.77
N PHE A 73 -2.92 -6.00 19.88
CA PHE A 73 -4.27 -5.58 20.29
C PHE A 73 -5.09 -6.73 20.87
N GLU A 74 -4.85 -7.98 20.45
CA GLU A 74 -5.48 -9.16 21.07
C GLU A 74 -5.03 -9.35 22.53
N GLU A 75 -3.74 -9.09 22.81
CA GLU A 75 -3.17 -9.18 24.16
C GLU A 75 -3.39 -7.92 25.00
N PHE A 76 -3.89 -6.84 24.38
CA PHE A 76 -4.04 -5.55 25.04
C PHE A 76 -5.10 -5.60 26.13
N LYS A 77 -4.67 -5.39 27.39
CA LYS A 77 -5.54 -5.47 28.59
C LYS A 77 -6.10 -4.14 29.05
N GLU A 78 -5.65 -3.04 28.45
CA GLU A 78 -6.00 -1.66 28.89
C GLU A 78 -7.01 -0.99 27.93
N TYR A 79 -8.00 -1.76 27.47
CA TYR A 79 -9.11 -1.17 26.72
C TYR A 79 -9.83 -0.12 27.58
N GLU A 80 -10.30 0.94 26.91
CA GLU A 80 -11.08 2.02 27.52
C GLU A 80 -10.33 2.80 28.61
N LYS A 81 -8.99 2.76 28.58
CA LYS A 81 -8.15 3.58 29.46
C LYS A 81 -7.22 4.46 28.65
N PRO A 82 -7.08 5.76 29.02
CA PRO A 82 -6.09 6.62 28.39
C PRO A 82 -4.67 6.18 28.78
N VAL A 83 -3.81 5.97 27.79
CA VAL A 83 -2.42 5.55 27.97
C VAL A 83 -1.49 6.46 27.18
N LEU A 84 -0.39 6.91 27.78
CA LEU A 84 0.66 7.64 27.08
C LEU A 84 1.51 6.65 26.27
N ARG A 85 1.65 6.87 24.95
CA ARG A 85 2.45 6.04 24.06
C ARG A 85 3.34 6.89 23.18
N GLU A 86 4.57 6.45 23.00
CA GLU A 86 5.43 6.97 21.96
C GLU A 86 4.99 6.38 20.61
N ILE A 87 4.63 7.25 19.68
CA ILE A 87 4.27 6.88 18.30
C ILE A 87 5.40 7.32 17.39
N ASP A 88 5.91 6.39 16.58
CA ASP A 88 6.95 6.68 15.61
C ASP A 88 6.41 7.57 14.48
N LYS A 89 7.34 8.27 13.83
CA LYS A 89 7.03 9.12 12.68
C LYS A 89 6.33 8.31 11.59
N ARG A 90 5.18 8.80 11.12
CA ARG A 90 4.41 8.21 10.01
C ARG A 90 4.14 9.26 8.94
N TYR A 91 4.20 8.85 7.68
CA TYR A 91 3.83 9.69 6.54
C TYR A 91 2.35 9.51 6.24
N ILE A 92 1.67 10.59 5.87
CA ILE A 92 0.24 10.58 5.59
C ILE A 92 -0.08 11.29 4.27
N LEU A 93 -1.02 10.74 3.52
CA LEU A 93 -1.78 11.49 2.52
C LEU A 93 -3.03 12.01 3.20
N TYR A 94 -3.28 13.31 3.09
CA TYR A 94 -4.30 13.91 3.89
C TYR A 94 -5.15 14.91 3.08
N LYS A 95 -6.42 15.05 3.46
CA LYS A 95 -7.36 15.99 2.88
C LYS A 95 -8.05 16.80 3.97
N LYS A 96 -7.85 18.12 3.94
CA LYS A 96 -8.65 19.05 4.75
C LYS A 96 -10.09 19.11 4.25
N GLY A 97 -11.01 19.22 5.17
CA GLY A 97 -12.43 19.39 4.88
C GLY A 97 -13.19 19.76 6.14
N ASN A 98 -14.48 19.81 6.03
CA ASN A 98 -15.42 19.89 7.15
C ASN A 98 -16.42 18.77 6.89
N PHE A 99 -16.20 17.63 7.54
CA PHE A 99 -16.96 16.40 7.30
C PHE A 99 -17.85 16.15 8.50
N HIS A 100 -19.13 15.88 8.26
CA HIS A 100 -20.12 15.63 9.30
C HIS A 100 -20.68 14.22 9.21
N GLU A 101 -20.60 13.60 8.00
CA GLU A 101 -21.17 12.32 7.71
C GLU A 101 -20.08 11.31 7.31
N GLU A 102 -20.23 10.06 7.72
CA GLU A 102 -19.25 8.99 7.42
C GLU A 102 -19.03 8.79 5.93
N TRP A 103 -20.08 8.89 5.11
CA TRP A 103 -19.95 8.71 3.66
C TRP A 103 -19.07 9.78 2.99
N GLU A 104 -19.01 11.01 3.54
CA GLU A 104 -18.12 12.08 3.06
C GLU A 104 -16.66 11.69 3.31
N ILE A 105 -16.39 11.16 4.51
CA ILE A 105 -15.06 10.66 4.89
C ILE A 105 -14.65 9.51 3.98
N ASP A 106 -15.52 8.51 3.82
CA ASP A 106 -15.27 7.35 2.96
C ASP A 106 -15.00 7.74 1.50
N PHE A 107 -15.74 8.73 1.00
CA PHE A 107 -15.55 9.21 -0.36
C PHE A 107 -14.16 9.83 -0.57
N GLU A 108 -13.70 10.67 0.37
CA GLU A 108 -12.37 11.27 0.31
C GLU A 108 -11.26 10.24 0.57
N LEU A 109 -11.45 9.30 1.47
CA LEU A 109 -10.53 8.19 1.71
C LEU A 109 -10.33 7.34 0.44
N LYS A 110 -11.40 7.02 -0.29
CA LYS A 110 -11.31 6.33 -1.59
C LYS A 110 -10.49 7.11 -2.62
N LYS A 111 -10.57 8.44 -2.63
CA LYS A 111 -9.75 9.28 -3.50
C LYS A 111 -8.29 9.30 -3.07
N LEU A 112 -8.02 9.34 -1.77
CA LEU A 112 -6.66 9.30 -1.24
C LEU A 112 -6.02 7.94 -1.51
N LYS A 113 -6.74 6.84 -1.28
CA LYS A 113 -6.27 5.46 -1.57
C LYS A 113 -5.90 5.26 -3.04
N LYS A 114 -6.64 5.87 -3.98
CA LYS A 114 -6.31 5.82 -5.43
C LYS A 114 -4.98 6.50 -5.81
N LYS A 115 -4.41 7.30 -4.92
CA LYS A 115 -3.10 7.94 -5.13
C LYS A 115 -1.94 7.07 -4.64
N LEU A 116 -2.25 6.01 -3.89
CA LEU A 116 -1.27 5.02 -3.46
C LEU A 116 -0.92 4.09 -4.63
N PRO A 117 0.29 3.54 -4.67
CA PRO A 117 0.64 2.51 -5.64
C PRO A 117 -0.37 1.36 -5.57
N ASP A 118 -0.78 0.89 -6.74
CA ASP A 118 -1.78 -0.17 -6.89
C ASP A 118 -1.11 -1.54 -6.64
N ASP A 119 -0.96 -1.94 -5.39
CA ASP A 119 -0.46 -3.28 -4.99
C ASP A 119 -1.65 -4.22 -4.70
N ASN A 120 -2.66 -4.21 -5.60
CA ASN A 120 -3.98 -4.81 -5.45
C ASN A 120 -4.05 -6.35 -5.42
N ASP A 121 -2.94 -7.07 -5.38
CA ASP A 121 -2.96 -8.55 -5.38
C ASP A 121 -3.20 -9.17 -3.98
N PHE A 122 -3.29 -8.37 -2.91
CA PHE A 122 -3.40 -8.89 -1.54
C PHE A 122 -4.55 -8.24 -0.76
N ILE A 123 -5.42 -9.09 -0.21
CA ILE A 123 -6.67 -8.73 0.49
C ILE A 123 -6.44 -7.85 1.73
N PHE A 124 -5.24 -7.87 2.32
CA PHE A 124 -4.93 -7.20 3.59
C PHE A 124 -4.09 -5.91 3.47
N THR A 125 -3.93 -5.36 2.27
CA THR A 125 -3.22 -4.08 2.04
C THR A 125 -4.10 -2.85 2.29
N GLU A 126 -5.14 -2.96 3.12
CA GLU A 126 -5.89 -1.78 3.53
C GLU A 126 -4.99 -0.85 4.32
N SER A 127 -4.79 0.34 3.78
CA SER A 127 -4.03 1.40 4.43
C SER A 127 -4.75 1.81 5.72
N GLU A 128 -3.97 2.00 6.80
CA GLU A 128 -4.51 2.60 8.02
C GLU A 128 -5.06 3.99 7.69
N VAL A 129 -6.28 4.26 8.13
CA VAL A 129 -6.97 5.51 7.88
C VAL A 129 -7.32 6.21 9.19
N GLY A 130 -7.55 7.50 9.13
CA GLY A 130 -7.98 8.25 10.29
C GLY A 130 -8.62 9.59 9.92
N THR A 131 -9.22 10.20 10.93
CA THR A 131 -9.79 11.54 10.86
C THR A 131 -9.18 12.41 11.95
N THR A 132 -9.31 13.72 11.82
CA THR A 132 -8.93 14.67 12.87
C THR A 132 -10.11 15.57 13.22
N ILE A 133 -10.15 15.99 14.47
CA ILE A 133 -11.08 16.99 14.99
C ILE A 133 -10.24 18.18 15.46
N LEU A 134 -10.66 19.39 15.16
CA LEU A 134 -10.01 20.60 15.69
C LEU A 134 -10.21 20.68 17.19
N LYS A 135 -9.22 21.21 17.90
CA LYS A 135 -9.28 21.41 19.35
C LYS A 135 -10.51 22.23 19.76
N GLU A 136 -10.83 23.27 19.00
CA GLU A 136 -12.00 24.12 19.23
C GLU A 136 -13.31 23.32 19.15
N ASN A 137 -13.48 22.47 18.16
CA ASN A 137 -14.65 21.61 18.02
C ASN A 137 -14.76 20.60 19.17
N TRP A 138 -13.61 20.05 19.57
CA TRP A 138 -13.54 19.15 20.72
C TRP A 138 -13.96 19.84 22.02
N GLU A 139 -13.45 21.05 22.28
CA GLU A 139 -13.79 21.84 23.46
C GLU A 139 -15.26 22.27 23.48
N ASN A 140 -15.88 22.44 22.31
CA ASN A 140 -17.31 22.78 22.16
C ASN A 140 -18.24 21.54 22.19
N GLY A 141 -17.70 20.33 22.29
CA GLY A 141 -18.46 19.09 22.26
C GLY A 141 -18.94 18.65 20.87
N GLU A 142 -18.35 19.20 19.81
CA GLU A 142 -18.66 18.91 18.41
C GLU A 142 -17.82 17.73 17.90
N TYR A 143 -17.97 16.56 18.47
CA TYR A 143 -17.12 15.39 18.24
C TYR A 143 -17.29 14.76 16.85
N LEU A 144 -18.39 15.04 16.15
CA LEU A 144 -18.67 14.55 14.80
C LEU A 144 -18.28 15.56 13.70
N ASN A 145 -17.63 16.67 14.08
CA ASN A 145 -17.17 17.69 13.14
C ASN A 145 -15.68 17.44 12.80
N TYR A 146 -15.45 16.63 11.76
CA TYR A 146 -14.09 16.22 11.35
C TYR A 146 -13.46 17.25 10.43
N SER A 147 -12.27 17.73 10.78
CA SER A 147 -11.52 18.76 10.05
C SER A 147 -10.61 18.23 8.97
N SER A 148 -10.32 16.95 8.99
CA SER A 148 -9.58 16.28 7.92
C SER A 148 -9.75 14.76 7.97
N THR A 149 -9.42 14.12 6.86
CA THR A 149 -9.23 12.66 6.78
C THR A 149 -7.87 12.35 6.17
N PHE A 150 -7.27 11.22 6.53
CA PHE A 150 -5.95 10.83 6.06
C PHE A 150 -5.81 9.32 5.90
N VAL A 151 -4.80 8.95 5.11
CA VAL A 151 -4.34 7.58 4.90
C VAL A 151 -2.86 7.53 5.27
N ILE A 152 -2.45 6.56 6.08
CA ILE A 152 -1.03 6.31 6.37
C ILE A 152 -0.39 5.64 5.16
N THR A 153 0.82 6.06 4.80
CA THR A 153 1.57 5.54 3.66
C THR A 153 3.02 5.29 4.03
N ALA A 154 3.64 4.32 3.36
CA ALA A 154 5.08 4.09 3.43
C ALA A 154 5.88 5.13 2.61
N ASP A 155 5.26 5.71 1.59
CA ASP A 155 5.88 6.71 0.74
C ASP A 155 6.11 8.02 1.51
N LYS A 156 7.27 8.63 1.30
CA LYS A 156 7.61 9.92 1.91
C LYS A 156 6.70 11.02 1.35
N THR A 157 5.96 11.67 2.22
CA THR A 157 5.11 12.82 1.91
C THR A 157 5.53 14.03 2.74
N GLU A 158 5.02 15.22 2.40
CA GLU A 158 5.24 16.44 3.18
C GLU A 158 4.50 16.42 4.52
N ASN A 159 3.38 15.70 4.58
CA ASN A 159 2.55 15.62 5.78
C ASN A 159 2.94 14.40 6.62
N ILE A 160 3.10 14.61 7.91
CA ILE A 160 3.58 13.59 8.84
C ILE A 160 2.80 13.63 10.15
N ILE A 161 2.63 12.46 10.76
CA ILE A 161 2.43 12.33 12.21
C ILE A 161 3.84 12.29 12.81
N LYS A 162 4.15 13.23 13.69
CA LYS A 162 5.49 13.35 14.27
C LYS A 162 5.76 12.20 15.24
N LYS A 163 7.05 11.88 15.43
CA LYS A 163 7.45 11.00 16.53
C LYS A 163 7.37 11.78 17.84
N GLU A 164 6.36 11.50 18.62
CA GLU A 164 6.09 12.15 19.93
C GLU A 164 5.34 11.20 20.85
N VAL A 165 5.20 11.57 22.11
CA VAL A 165 4.34 10.88 23.07
C VAL A 165 2.93 11.41 22.94
N TYR A 166 1.99 10.52 22.64
CA TYR A 166 0.58 10.82 22.49
C TYR A 166 -0.24 10.19 23.63
N LEU A 167 -1.26 10.91 24.10
CA LEU A 167 -2.31 10.28 24.88
C LEU A 167 -3.19 9.47 23.94
N THR A 168 -3.21 8.17 24.12
CA THR A 168 -3.93 7.23 23.28
C THR A 168 -5.04 6.55 24.05
N PHE A 169 -6.13 6.27 23.36
CA PHE A 169 -7.23 5.52 23.89
C PHE A 169 -7.61 4.43 22.88
N VAL A 170 -7.75 3.20 23.34
CA VAL A 170 -8.17 2.09 22.48
C VAL A 170 -9.54 1.64 22.91
N PHE A 171 -10.45 1.71 21.98
CA PHE A 171 -11.83 1.28 22.14
C PHE A 171 -12.08 -0.04 21.42
N LYS A 172 -12.84 -0.93 22.02
CA LYS A 172 -13.25 -2.21 21.43
C LYS A 172 -14.77 -2.18 21.24
N GLY A 173 -15.21 -2.01 20.01
CA GLY A 173 -16.65 -1.96 19.69
C GLY A 173 -16.89 -1.52 18.25
N SER A 174 -18.15 -1.47 17.85
CA SER A 174 -18.57 -0.79 16.62
C SER A 174 -18.58 0.72 16.82
N TYR A 175 -18.46 1.48 15.75
CA TYR A 175 -18.58 2.94 15.75
C TYR A 175 -20.06 3.40 15.81
N GLU A 176 -21.00 2.48 16.04
CA GLU A 176 -22.43 2.78 16.23
C GLU A 176 -22.75 3.27 17.64
#